data_9788c73bc894d67db8a5507016a959e6
#
_entry.id   9788c73bc894d67db8a5507016a959e6
#
_cell.length_a   1.000
_cell.length_b   1.000
_cell.length_c   1.000
_cell.angle_alpha   90.00
_cell.angle_beta   90.00
_cell.angle_gamma   90.00
#
_symmetry.space_group_name_H-M   'P 1'
#
loop_
_entity.id
_entity.type
_entity.pdbx_description
1 polymer ?
#
loop_
_entity_poly.entity_id
_entity_poly.type
_entity_poly.pdbx_seq_one_letter_code
_entity_poly.pdbx_strand_id
1 'polypeptide(L)'
;MGNFLFFIFQAFYTIFANMIDDGFANRIDIDSVIAYGSYIPIVWTFQSVYNIGKYAYTNMRREENTCLFMGFSISVILMVMALPIHDKIHFIYSLSDRQIYLFNKILLCYLISMPFRQVGDFIFLYMMYQFESKTSLIADVVYWVTALVLDVVVFVQGKPVYYLVIMTTIAYVVYDVFLYVVSKIYLKKVDLSFMKVAFVKGKDIVIDRLLGKVATLTYCSLATKLDKTMYAIHCIVYAIQCNSEDFTNNFNVYCVARLKLMQRDTIKGVHILLRKYGIILISIIYSFSYLFLLIYHGRVELNLCIPWLALYMLDCISLLFYESYKAVLSVYCKTEYLKWGGLIGIFVRIPFVFITFNLGFGLWAFGIANTLDFAARAIYFYKMAKRYENKLYT
;
A
#
# COMPACT_ATOMS: atom_id res chain seq x y z
N MET A 1 -2.67 -26.24 3.63
CA MET A 1 -1.36 -25.75 3.14
C MET A 1 -1.52 -25.04 1.78
N GLY A 2 -2.23 -25.62 0.80
CA GLY A 2 -2.36 -25.05 -0.54
C GLY A 2 -2.85 -23.58 -0.59
N ASN A 3 -3.83 -23.20 0.21
CA ASN A 3 -4.36 -21.83 0.20
C ASN A 3 -3.39 -20.78 0.77
N PHE A 4 -2.48 -21.16 1.67
CA PHE A 4 -1.46 -20.23 2.18
C PHE A 4 -0.33 -20.04 1.18
N LEU A 5 0.14 -21.10 0.55
CA LEU A 5 1.13 -21.00 -0.53
C LEU A 5 0.59 -20.17 -1.69
N PHE A 6 -0.67 -20.37 -2.05
CA PHE A 6 -1.33 -19.57 -3.08
C PHE A 6 -1.36 -18.09 -2.71
N PHE A 7 -1.74 -17.76 -1.46
CA PHE A 7 -1.69 -16.41 -0.92
C PHE A 7 -0.27 -15.81 -1.02
N ILE A 8 0.77 -16.56 -0.66
CA ILE A 8 2.17 -16.11 -0.76
C ILE A 8 2.55 -15.84 -2.22
N PHE A 9 2.21 -16.74 -3.14
CA PHE A 9 2.47 -16.53 -4.57
C PHE A 9 1.78 -15.28 -5.08
N GLN A 10 0.54 -15.06 -4.73
CA GLN A 10 -0.22 -13.90 -5.17
C GLN A 10 0.34 -12.59 -4.60
N ALA A 11 0.65 -12.54 -3.30
CA ALA A 11 1.30 -11.39 -2.68
C ALA A 11 2.65 -11.10 -3.35
N PHE A 12 3.41 -12.15 -3.68
CA PHE A 12 4.69 -12.03 -4.37
C PHE A 12 4.55 -11.44 -5.77
N TYR A 13 3.59 -11.91 -6.57
CA TYR A 13 3.37 -11.38 -7.91
C TYR A 13 2.94 -9.92 -7.91
N THR A 14 2.02 -9.54 -7.03
CA THR A 14 1.56 -8.15 -6.90
C THR A 14 2.72 -7.22 -6.55
N ILE A 15 3.56 -7.61 -5.60
CA ILE A 15 4.71 -6.83 -5.17
C ILE A 15 5.75 -6.73 -6.27
N PHE A 16 6.05 -7.84 -6.95
CA PHE A 16 7.03 -7.86 -8.03
C PHE A 16 6.62 -6.93 -9.18
N ALA A 17 5.33 -6.90 -9.51
CA ALA A 17 4.78 -5.98 -10.51
C ALA A 17 4.99 -4.51 -10.13
N ASN A 18 4.69 -4.15 -8.87
CA ASN A 18 4.89 -2.78 -8.38
C ASN A 18 6.36 -2.36 -8.34
N MET A 19 7.28 -3.33 -8.23
CA MET A 19 8.71 -3.06 -8.08
C MET A 19 9.44 -2.78 -9.39
N ILE A 20 8.85 -3.15 -10.53
CA ILE A 20 9.49 -2.97 -11.84
C ILE A 20 9.74 -1.48 -12.10
N ASP A 21 8.72 -0.65 -11.94
CA ASP A 21 8.80 0.79 -12.16
C ASP A 21 9.87 1.44 -11.28
N ASP A 22 9.88 1.09 -9.98
CA ASP A 22 10.86 1.59 -9.01
C ASP A 22 12.28 1.18 -9.39
N GLY A 23 12.48 -0.09 -9.78
CA GLY A 23 13.78 -0.61 -10.18
C GLY A 23 14.34 0.08 -11.42
N PHE A 24 13.51 0.38 -12.41
CA PHE A 24 13.93 1.14 -13.59
C PHE A 24 14.17 2.60 -13.28
N ALA A 25 13.30 3.26 -12.48
CA ALA A 25 13.49 4.64 -12.04
C ALA A 25 14.86 4.83 -11.38
N ASN A 26 15.24 3.90 -10.51
CA ASN A 26 16.51 3.93 -9.77
C ASN A 26 17.75 3.76 -10.66
N ARG A 27 17.60 3.30 -11.89
CA ARG A 27 18.70 3.10 -12.85
C ARG A 27 18.88 4.25 -13.84
N ILE A 28 17.95 5.18 -13.92
CA ILE A 28 18.02 6.34 -14.83
C ILE A 28 19.02 7.35 -14.29
N ASP A 29 18.69 8.06 -13.24
CA ASP A 29 19.58 9.00 -12.53
C ASP A 29 19.06 9.25 -11.10
N ILE A 30 19.89 9.90 -10.26
CA ILE A 30 19.57 10.13 -8.85
C ILE A 30 18.39 11.10 -8.65
N ASP A 31 18.18 12.06 -9.57
CA ASP A 31 17.04 12.97 -9.50
C ASP A 31 15.73 12.23 -9.84
N SER A 32 15.79 11.24 -10.74
CA SER A 32 14.67 10.33 -11.02
C SER A 32 14.32 9.46 -9.81
N VAL A 33 15.31 8.93 -9.08
CA VAL A 33 15.11 8.20 -7.81
C VAL A 33 14.34 9.06 -6.82
N ILE A 34 14.82 10.29 -6.61
CA ILE A 34 14.23 11.22 -5.64
C ILE A 34 12.81 11.63 -6.07
N ALA A 35 12.64 12.03 -7.32
CA ALA A 35 11.32 12.45 -7.82
C ALA A 35 10.29 11.31 -7.74
N TYR A 36 10.70 10.10 -8.13
CA TYR A 36 9.84 8.92 -8.09
C TYR A 36 9.54 8.48 -6.65
N GLY A 37 10.55 8.44 -5.77
CA GLY A 37 10.34 8.11 -4.36
C GLY A 37 9.47 9.14 -3.61
N SER A 38 9.58 10.43 -3.97
CA SER A 38 8.78 11.51 -3.36
C SER A 38 7.30 11.44 -3.76
N TYR A 39 6.96 10.90 -4.94
CA TYR A 39 5.57 10.82 -5.38
C TYR A 39 4.79 9.68 -4.73
N ILE A 40 5.44 8.60 -4.31
CA ILE A 40 4.81 7.40 -3.73
C ILE A 40 3.87 7.73 -2.55
N PRO A 41 4.26 8.52 -1.52
CA PRO A 41 3.37 8.85 -0.41
C PRO A 41 2.12 9.64 -0.84
N ILE A 42 2.25 10.48 -1.89
CA ILE A 42 1.13 11.22 -2.46
C ILE A 42 0.13 10.25 -3.12
N VAL A 43 0.64 9.34 -3.94
CA VAL A 43 -0.16 8.27 -4.58
C VAL A 43 -1.00 7.51 -3.55
N TRP A 44 -0.38 7.08 -2.48
CA TRP A 44 -1.08 6.31 -1.46
C TRP A 44 -2.11 7.12 -0.68
N THR A 45 -1.90 8.43 -0.58
CA THR A 45 -2.90 9.31 0.02
C THR A 45 -4.16 9.35 -0.85
N PHE A 46 -4.03 9.55 -2.16
CA PHE A 46 -5.16 9.46 -3.09
C PHE A 46 -5.81 8.08 -3.09
N GLN A 47 -4.98 7.03 -3.15
CA GLN A 47 -5.44 5.64 -3.13
C GLN A 47 -6.27 5.31 -1.88
N SER A 48 -5.89 5.86 -0.72
CA SER A 48 -6.64 5.68 0.52
C SER A 48 -8.06 6.23 0.44
N VAL A 49 -8.29 7.29 -0.36
CA VAL A 49 -9.60 7.91 -0.51
C VAL A 49 -10.43 7.22 -1.59
N TYR A 50 -9.90 7.01 -2.79
CA TYR A 50 -10.70 6.44 -3.87
C TYR A 50 -11.02 4.95 -3.66
N ASN A 51 -10.26 4.24 -2.83
CA ASN A 51 -10.56 2.85 -2.46
C ASN A 51 -11.71 2.70 -1.44
N ILE A 52 -12.47 3.77 -1.16
CA ILE A 52 -13.62 3.69 -0.25
C ILE A 52 -14.64 2.62 -0.67
N GLY A 53 -14.87 2.44 -1.97
CA GLY A 53 -15.73 1.37 -2.49
C GLY A 53 -15.19 -0.02 -2.17
N LYS A 54 -13.89 -0.23 -2.34
CA LYS A 54 -13.18 -1.45 -1.96
C LYS A 54 -13.34 -1.74 -0.46
N TYR A 55 -13.19 -0.75 0.40
CA TYR A 55 -13.35 -0.90 1.85
C TYR A 55 -14.80 -1.17 2.26
N ALA A 56 -15.76 -0.50 1.62
CA ALA A 56 -17.17 -0.77 1.84
C ALA A 56 -17.52 -2.21 1.47
N TYR A 57 -17.08 -2.68 0.30
CA TYR A 57 -17.30 -4.05 -0.13
C TYR A 57 -16.64 -5.07 0.81
N THR A 58 -15.43 -4.80 1.30
CA THR A 58 -14.74 -5.65 2.30
C THR A 58 -15.61 -5.87 3.54
N ASN A 59 -16.32 -4.83 3.99
CA ASN A 59 -17.17 -4.89 5.18
C ASN A 59 -18.53 -5.55 4.93
N MET A 60 -19.12 -5.36 3.74
CA MET A 60 -20.51 -5.77 3.46
C MET A 60 -20.60 -7.02 2.59
N ARG A 61 -19.65 -7.19 1.65
CA ARG A 61 -19.62 -8.27 0.64
C ARG A 61 -20.91 -8.40 -0.17
N ARG A 62 -21.51 -7.27 -0.48
CA ARG A 62 -22.70 -7.15 -1.31
C ARG A 62 -22.68 -5.83 -2.07
N GLU A 63 -23.54 -5.72 -3.09
CA GLU A 63 -23.69 -4.52 -3.92
C GLU A 63 -22.37 -4.11 -4.58
N GLU A 64 -21.67 -5.09 -5.18
CA GLU A 64 -20.36 -4.91 -5.82
C GLU A 64 -20.39 -3.79 -6.86
N ASN A 65 -21.45 -3.69 -7.68
CA ASN A 65 -21.56 -2.66 -8.70
C ASN A 65 -21.66 -1.26 -8.11
N THR A 66 -22.41 -1.10 -7.02
CA THR A 66 -22.56 0.18 -6.31
C THR A 66 -21.25 0.58 -5.64
N CYS A 67 -20.55 -0.37 -5.03
CA CYS A 67 -19.25 -0.13 -4.42
C CYS A 67 -18.17 0.22 -5.46
N LEU A 68 -18.14 -0.49 -6.60
CA LEU A 68 -17.23 -0.18 -7.72
C LEU A 68 -17.51 1.22 -8.27
N PHE A 69 -18.77 1.54 -8.56
CA PHE A 69 -19.18 2.85 -9.07
C PHE A 69 -18.82 3.99 -8.10
N MET A 70 -19.00 3.79 -6.79
CA MET A 70 -18.63 4.78 -5.77
C MET A 70 -17.12 5.06 -5.80
N GLY A 71 -16.29 4.03 -5.83
CA GLY A 71 -14.84 4.20 -5.88
C GLY A 71 -14.40 4.87 -7.17
N PHE A 72 -14.94 4.46 -8.32
CA PHE A 72 -14.67 5.06 -9.63
C PHE A 72 -15.05 6.55 -9.65
N SER A 73 -16.25 6.89 -9.18
CA SER A 73 -16.72 8.29 -9.15
C SER A 73 -15.82 9.17 -8.29
N ILE A 74 -15.39 8.67 -7.13
CA ILE A 74 -14.49 9.41 -6.24
C ILE A 74 -13.11 9.55 -6.87
N SER A 75 -12.58 8.54 -7.57
CA SER A 75 -11.29 8.65 -8.27
C SER A 75 -11.33 9.72 -9.37
N VAL A 76 -12.42 9.78 -10.13
CA VAL A 76 -12.63 10.84 -11.15
C VAL A 76 -12.73 12.23 -10.51
N ILE A 77 -13.49 12.37 -9.43
CA ILE A 77 -13.61 13.65 -8.69
C ILE A 77 -12.23 14.11 -8.20
N LEU A 78 -11.48 13.21 -7.54
CA LEU A 78 -10.13 13.53 -7.06
C LEU A 78 -9.18 13.90 -8.20
N MET A 79 -9.23 13.20 -9.32
CA MET A 79 -8.47 13.54 -10.52
C MET A 79 -8.79 14.95 -10.99
N VAL A 80 -10.07 15.28 -11.19
CA VAL A 80 -10.51 16.60 -11.66
C VAL A 80 -10.12 17.71 -10.68
N MET A 81 -10.19 17.46 -9.37
CA MET A 81 -9.79 18.43 -8.34
C MET A 81 -8.27 18.60 -8.23
N ALA A 82 -7.49 17.54 -8.41
CA ALA A 82 -6.04 17.57 -8.26
C ALA A 82 -5.32 18.07 -9.52
N LEU A 83 -5.85 17.86 -10.72
CA LEU A 83 -5.24 18.29 -11.97
C LEU A 83 -4.89 19.78 -12.01
N PRO A 84 -5.75 20.73 -11.58
CA PRO A 84 -5.42 22.16 -11.61
C PRO A 84 -4.33 22.59 -10.62
N ILE A 85 -4.03 21.77 -9.62
CA ILE A 85 -3.09 22.11 -8.55
C ILE A 85 -1.89 21.16 -8.47
N HIS A 86 -1.77 20.21 -9.43
CA HIS A 86 -0.73 19.16 -9.37
C HIS A 86 0.68 19.74 -9.37
N ASP A 87 0.90 20.86 -10.04
CA ASP A 87 2.17 21.57 -10.12
C ASP A 87 2.58 22.27 -8.81
N LYS A 88 1.65 22.38 -7.85
CA LYS A 88 1.88 22.98 -6.53
C LYS A 88 2.09 21.96 -5.42
N ILE A 89 1.76 20.70 -5.66
CA ILE A 89 1.87 19.65 -4.62
C ILE A 89 3.32 19.43 -4.17
N HIS A 90 4.30 19.70 -5.04
CA HIS A 90 5.73 19.62 -4.70
C HIS A 90 6.16 20.51 -3.53
N PHE A 91 5.39 21.58 -3.17
CA PHE A 91 5.71 22.43 -2.02
C PHE A 91 5.77 21.70 -0.68
N ILE A 92 5.23 20.48 -0.62
CA ILE A 92 5.35 19.60 0.56
C ILE A 92 6.82 19.17 0.77
N TYR A 93 7.63 19.20 -0.31
CA TYR A 93 8.99 18.68 -0.34
C TYR A 93 10.00 19.77 -0.68
N SER A 94 11.25 19.62 -0.18
CA SER A 94 12.37 20.48 -0.53
C SER A 94 13.13 19.87 -1.72
N LEU A 95 12.58 19.97 -2.92
CA LEU A 95 13.13 19.40 -4.14
C LEU A 95 13.88 20.45 -4.97
N SER A 96 14.89 20.04 -5.75
CA SER A 96 15.53 20.87 -6.76
C SER A 96 14.63 21.07 -7.99
N ASP A 97 14.90 22.10 -8.81
CA ASP A 97 14.09 22.41 -10.00
C ASP A 97 13.90 21.21 -10.94
N ARG A 98 14.98 20.44 -11.16
CA ARG A 98 14.90 19.22 -11.99
C ARG A 98 14.02 18.15 -11.36
N GLN A 99 14.12 17.95 -10.04
CA GLN A 99 13.29 17.00 -9.30
C GLN A 99 11.83 17.45 -9.30
N ILE A 100 11.55 18.75 -9.14
CA ILE A 100 10.21 19.33 -9.25
C ILE A 100 9.60 19.07 -10.63
N TYR A 101 10.36 19.32 -11.68
CA TYR A 101 9.90 19.04 -13.06
C TYR A 101 9.52 17.57 -13.24
N LEU A 102 10.39 16.65 -12.84
CA LEU A 102 10.14 15.21 -12.93
C LEU A 102 8.94 14.79 -12.07
N PHE A 103 8.90 15.25 -10.83
CA PHE A 103 7.82 14.97 -9.87
C PHE A 103 6.44 15.40 -10.42
N ASN A 104 6.34 16.64 -10.94
CA ASN A 104 5.09 17.16 -11.49
C ASN A 104 4.63 16.36 -12.71
N LYS A 105 5.54 15.92 -13.58
CA LYS A 105 5.22 15.06 -14.73
C LYS A 105 4.77 13.66 -14.30
N ILE A 106 5.44 13.06 -13.33
CA ILE A 106 5.07 11.76 -12.74
C ILE A 106 3.67 11.87 -12.13
N LEU A 107 3.44 12.90 -11.31
CA LEU A 107 2.17 13.11 -10.64
C LEU A 107 1.02 13.34 -11.63
N LEU A 108 1.24 14.12 -12.67
CA LEU A 108 0.24 14.35 -13.74
C LEU A 108 -0.16 13.02 -14.40
N CYS A 109 0.82 12.21 -14.80
CA CYS A 109 0.56 10.90 -15.41
C CYS A 109 -0.21 9.98 -14.45
N TYR A 110 0.16 9.99 -13.16
CA TYR A 110 -0.54 9.20 -12.16
C TYR A 110 -1.99 9.65 -11.96
N LEU A 111 -2.26 10.96 -11.87
CA LEU A 111 -3.62 11.48 -11.69
C LEU A 111 -4.56 10.99 -12.80
N ILE A 112 -4.08 10.98 -14.05
CA ILE A 112 -4.84 10.44 -15.18
C ILE A 112 -5.10 8.93 -15.04
N SER A 113 -4.17 8.21 -14.41
CA SER A 113 -4.28 6.76 -14.22
C SER A 113 -5.22 6.33 -13.09
N MET A 114 -5.56 7.23 -12.15
CA MET A 114 -6.30 6.87 -10.93
C MET A 114 -7.62 6.11 -11.16
N PRO A 115 -8.49 6.49 -12.12
CA PRO A 115 -9.73 5.75 -12.35
C PRO A 115 -9.51 4.30 -12.77
N PHE A 116 -8.50 4.05 -13.60
CA PHE A 116 -8.14 2.69 -14.05
C PHE A 116 -7.61 1.86 -12.88
N ARG A 117 -6.65 2.41 -12.13
CA ARG A 117 -6.11 1.73 -10.94
C ARG A 117 -7.21 1.36 -9.93
N GLN A 118 -8.18 2.24 -9.72
CA GLN A 118 -9.29 1.97 -8.81
C GLN A 118 -10.16 0.80 -9.30
N VAL A 119 -10.44 0.72 -10.60
CA VAL A 119 -11.23 -0.36 -11.19
C VAL A 119 -10.51 -1.69 -11.01
N GLY A 120 -9.23 -1.77 -11.38
CA GLY A 120 -8.42 -2.98 -11.22
C GLY A 120 -8.33 -3.43 -9.76
N ASP A 121 -7.99 -2.52 -8.86
CA ASP A 121 -7.91 -2.78 -7.40
C ASP A 121 -9.22 -3.34 -6.83
N PHE A 122 -10.36 -2.83 -7.31
CA PHE A 122 -11.66 -3.29 -6.84
C PHE A 122 -12.02 -4.68 -7.39
N ILE A 123 -11.90 -4.88 -8.71
CA ILE A 123 -12.27 -6.15 -9.35
C ILE A 123 -11.37 -7.28 -8.82
N PHE A 124 -10.08 -7.00 -8.65
CA PHE A 124 -9.14 -7.95 -8.04
C PHE A 124 -9.61 -8.39 -6.64
N LEU A 125 -9.95 -7.44 -5.76
CA LEU A 125 -10.47 -7.76 -4.44
C LEU A 125 -11.77 -8.57 -4.50
N TYR A 126 -12.67 -8.20 -5.42
CA TYR A 126 -13.91 -8.93 -5.63
C TYR A 126 -13.64 -10.39 -5.97
N MET A 127 -12.77 -10.65 -6.94
CA MET A 127 -12.40 -12.01 -7.34
C MET A 127 -11.74 -12.80 -6.20
N MET A 128 -10.90 -12.16 -5.41
CA MET A 128 -10.31 -12.75 -4.20
C MET A 128 -11.37 -13.27 -3.22
N TYR A 129 -12.45 -12.50 -3.03
CA TYR A 129 -13.53 -12.90 -2.14
C TYR A 129 -14.47 -13.94 -2.74
N GLN A 130 -14.51 -14.05 -4.07
CA GLN A 130 -15.25 -15.13 -4.75
C GLN A 130 -14.47 -16.45 -4.82
N PHE A 131 -13.28 -16.52 -4.25
CA PHE A 131 -12.36 -17.66 -4.29
C PHE A 131 -11.89 -18.03 -5.72
N GLU A 132 -11.94 -17.07 -6.65
CA GLU A 132 -11.42 -17.21 -8.01
C GLU A 132 -9.89 -16.94 -8.08
N SER A 133 -9.18 -17.54 -7.16
CA SER A 133 -7.78 -17.29 -6.91
C SER A 133 -6.86 -17.60 -8.11
N LYS A 134 -7.19 -18.59 -8.94
CA LYS A 134 -6.38 -18.91 -10.14
C LYS A 134 -6.49 -17.81 -11.19
N THR A 135 -7.68 -17.28 -11.38
CA THR A 135 -7.98 -16.26 -12.38
C THR A 135 -7.35 -14.93 -11.99
N SER A 136 -7.41 -14.56 -10.70
CA SER A 136 -6.73 -13.36 -10.21
C SER A 136 -5.21 -13.46 -10.35
N LEU A 137 -4.63 -14.64 -10.13
CA LEU A 137 -3.20 -14.87 -10.38
C LEU A 137 -2.82 -14.71 -11.85
N ILE A 138 -3.64 -15.23 -12.78
CA ILE A 138 -3.40 -15.05 -14.22
C ILE A 138 -3.47 -13.56 -14.59
N ALA A 139 -4.42 -12.82 -14.03
CA ALA A 139 -4.55 -11.39 -14.23
C ALA A 139 -3.28 -10.64 -13.78
N ASP A 140 -2.75 -10.97 -12.60
CA ASP A 140 -1.51 -10.37 -12.09
C ASP A 140 -0.32 -10.68 -13.01
N VAL A 141 -0.22 -11.90 -13.53
CA VAL A 141 0.81 -12.28 -14.51
C VAL A 141 0.68 -11.48 -15.80
N VAL A 142 -0.55 -11.29 -16.31
CA VAL A 142 -0.81 -10.46 -17.50
C VAL A 142 -0.36 -9.03 -17.27
N TYR A 143 -0.73 -8.43 -16.11
CA TYR A 143 -0.29 -7.09 -15.74
C TYR A 143 1.24 -7.00 -15.68
N TRP A 144 1.87 -7.91 -14.94
CA TRP A 144 3.32 -7.91 -14.74
C TRP A 144 4.11 -8.05 -16.05
N VAL A 145 3.71 -8.99 -16.91
CA VAL A 145 4.38 -9.19 -18.20
C VAL A 145 4.22 -7.95 -19.08
N THR A 146 3.02 -7.37 -19.10
CA THR A 146 2.76 -6.14 -19.87
C THR A 146 3.59 -4.97 -19.35
N ALA A 147 3.62 -4.73 -18.03
CA ALA A 147 4.41 -3.67 -17.40
C ALA A 147 5.89 -3.86 -17.71
N LEU A 148 6.46 -5.05 -17.44
CA LEU A 148 7.87 -5.34 -17.69
C LEU A 148 8.28 -5.07 -19.15
N VAL A 149 7.50 -5.55 -20.11
CA VAL A 149 7.80 -5.34 -21.55
C VAL A 149 7.81 -3.85 -21.89
N LEU A 150 6.81 -3.11 -21.41
CA LEU A 150 6.69 -1.67 -21.67
C LEU A 150 7.82 -0.88 -21.00
N ASP A 151 8.20 -1.21 -19.78
CA ASP A 151 9.25 -0.52 -19.04
C ASP A 151 10.64 -0.80 -19.63
N VAL A 152 10.88 -2.03 -20.10
CA VAL A 152 12.12 -2.33 -20.85
C VAL A 152 12.21 -1.45 -22.09
N VAL A 153 11.11 -1.25 -22.82
CA VAL A 153 11.10 -0.37 -24.00
C VAL A 153 11.45 1.07 -23.62
N VAL A 154 10.86 1.59 -22.54
CA VAL A 154 11.16 2.95 -22.01
C VAL A 154 12.64 3.07 -21.62
N PHE A 155 13.15 2.09 -20.91
CA PHE A 155 14.54 2.07 -20.45
C PHE A 155 15.55 1.99 -21.60
N VAL A 156 15.34 1.08 -22.55
CA VAL A 156 16.20 0.91 -23.74
C VAL A 156 16.21 2.17 -24.62
N GLN A 157 15.06 2.86 -24.73
CA GLN A 157 14.95 4.12 -25.46
C GLN A 157 15.51 5.33 -24.72
N GLY A 158 16.00 5.18 -23.47
CA GLY A 158 16.50 6.28 -22.65
C GLY A 158 15.48 7.36 -22.34
N LYS A 159 14.20 7.00 -22.23
CA LYS A 159 13.11 7.95 -21.96
C LYS A 159 13.16 8.42 -20.49
N PRO A 160 12.67 9.64 -20.19
CA PRO A 160 12.53 10.14 -18.82
C PRO A 160 11.62 9.26 -17.96
N VAL A 161 11.85 9.26 -16.64
CA VAL A 161 11.17 8.40 -15.65
C VAL A 161 9.65 8.48 -15.67
N TYR A 162 9.04 9.60 -16.01
CA TYR A 162 7.58 9.72 -16.06
C TYR A 162 6.93 8.85 -17.16
N TYR A 163 7.70 8.38 -18.16
CA TYR A 163 7.19 7.41 -19.12
C TYR A 163 6.91 6.05 -18.48
N LEU A 164 7.61 5.67 -17.40
CA LEU A 164 7.29 4.45 -16.65
C LEU A 164 5.85 4.49 -16.13
N VAL A 165 5.43 5.63 -15.57
CA VAL A 165 4.05 5.79 -15.06
C VAL A 165 3.01 5.74 -16.19
N ILE A 166 3.35 6.25 -17.39
CA ILE A 166 2.48 6.12 -18.57
C ILE A 166 2.34 4.64 -18.96
N MET A 167 3.46 3.90 -18.99
CA MET A 167 3.45 2.48 -19.34
C MET A 167 2.72 1.65 -18.30
N THR A 168 2.91 1.93 -17.02
CA THR A 168 2.12 1.32 -15.94
C THR A 168 0.62 1.59 -16.14
N THR A 169 0.24 2.79 -16.59
CA THR A 169 -1.16 3.10 -16.90
C THR A 169 -1.71 2.23 -18.01
N ILE A 170 -0.93 2.04 -19.08
CA ILE A 170 -1.31 1.15 -20.20
C ILE A 170 -1.44 -0.30 -19.69
N ALA A 171 -0.52 -0.76 -18.86
CA ALA A 171 -0.58 -2.08 -18.26
C ALA A 171 -1.85 -2.26 -17.38
N TYR A 172 -2.23 -1.23 -16.61
CA TYR A 172 -3.50 -1.23 -15.86
C TYR A 172 -4.73 -1.30 -16.77
N VAL A 173 -4.75 -0.59 -17.88
CA VAL A 173 -5.87 -0.68 -18.84
C VAL A 173 -6.00 -2.10 -19.40
N VAL A 174 -4.89 -2.74 -19.77
CA VAL A 174 -4.88 -4.14 -20.24
C VAL A 174 -5.37 -5.08 -19.13
N TYR A 175 -4.89 -4.86 -17.92
CA TYR A 175 -5.29 -5.61 -16.73
C TYR A 175 -6.80 -5.48 -16.43
N ASP A 176 -7.32 -4.25 -16.47
CA ASP A 176 -8.75 -3.98 -16.23
C ASP A 176 -9.65 -4.64 -17.26
N VAL A 177 -9.27 -4.57 -18.55
CA VAL A 177 -9.99 -5.24 -19.63
C VAL A 177 -10.01 -6.76 -19.39
N PHE A 178 -8.85 -7.34 -19.07
CA PHE A 178 -8.75 -8.76 -18.76
C PHE A 178 -9.63 -9.14 -17.56
N LEU A 179 -9.51 -8.42 -16.44
CA LEU A 179 -10.30 -8.65 -15.24
C LEU A 179 -11.79 -8.50 -15.50
N TYR A 180 -12.20 -7.49 -16.26
CA TYR A 180 -13.61 -7.27 -16.60
C TYR A 180 -14.19 -8.45 -17.38
N VAL A 181 -13.47 -8.94 -18.39
CA VAL A 181 -13.89 -10.08 -19.21
C VAL A 181 -14.03 -11.36 -18.37
N VAL A 182 -13.07 -11.59 -17.47
CA VAL A 182 -12.97 -12.85 -16.74
C VAL A 182 -13.84 -12.88 -15.48
N SER A 183 -13.96 -11.74 -14.77
CA SER A 183 -14.72 -11.65 -13.52
C SER A 183 -16.23 -11.79 -13.71
N LYS A 184 -16.71 -11.64 -14.96
CA LYS A 184 -18.16 -11.60 -15.26
C LYS A 184 -18.91 -10.55 -14.43
N ILE A 185 -18.20 -9.53 -13.93
CA ILE A 185 -18.86 -8.37 -13.34
C ILE A 185 -19.52 -7.60 -14.50
N TYR A 186 -20.82 -7.83 -14.67
CA TYR A 186 -21.60 -7.01 -15.58
C TYR A 186 -22.05 -5.77 -14.82
N LEU A 187 -21.87 -4.58 -15.39
CA LEU A 187 -22.39 -3.33 -14.85
C LEU A 187 -23.92 -3.40 -14.78
N LYS A 188 -24.42 -3.97 -13.70
CA LYS A 188 -25.85 -3.99 -13.36
C LYS A 188 -26.26 -2.60 -12.86
N LYS A 189 -27.55 -2.41 -12.64
CA LYS A 189 -28.09 -1.17 -12.10
C LYS A 189 -27.41 -0.80 -10.78
N VAL A 190 -26.85 0.40 -10.71
CA VAL A 190 -26.26 0.97 -9.49
C VAL A 190 -27.39 1.40 -8.56
N ASP A 191 -27.37 0.96 -7.32
CA ASP A 191 -28.32 1.40 -6.30
C ASP A 191 -27.78 2.64 -5.57
N LEU A 192 -28.24 3.81 -5.99
CA LEU A 192 -27.84 5.08 -5.39
C LEU A 192 -28.27 5.20 -3.92
N SER A 193 -29.39 4.54 -3.52
CA SER A 193 -29.84 4.55 -2.12
C SER A 193 -28.84 3.81 -1.22
N PHE A 194 -28.19 2.79 -1.76
CA PHE A 194 -27.19 2.00 -1.07
C PHE A 194 -25.83 2.72 -0.97
N MET A 195 -25.54 3.70 -1.83
CA MET A 195 -24.25 4.44 -1.79
C MET A 195 -24.01 5.09 -0.42
N LYS A 196 -25.04 5.65 0.23
CA LYS A 196 -24.91 6.23 1.58
C LYS A 196 -24.48 5.19 2.60
N VAL A 197 -25.06 3.98 2.53
CA VAL A 197 -24.69 2.87 3.42
C VAL A 197 -23.26 2.41 3.15
N ALA A 198 -22.88 2.29 1.88
CA ALA A 198 -21.53 1.93 1.47
C ALA A 198 -20.50 2.95 1.95
N PHE A 199 -20.79 4.24 1.80
CA PHE A 199 -19.92 5.31 2.29
C PHE A 199 -19.70 5.23 3.81
N VAL A 200 -20.78 5.09 4.59
CA VAL A 200 -20.69 4.96 6.05
C VAL A 200 -19.87 3.74 6.46
N LYS A 201 -19.97 2.62 5.74
CA LYS A 201 -19.21 1.40 6.02
C LYS A 201 -17.75 1.45 5.59
N GLY A 202 -17.40 2.26 4.58
CA GLY A 202 -16.03 2.44 4.10
C GLY A 202 -15.25 3.54 4.84
N LYS A 203 -15.93 4.59 5.31
CA LYS A 203 -15.30 5.82 5.81
C LYS A 203 -14.31 5.62 6.97
N ASP A 204 -14.58 4.73 7.92
CA ASP A 204 -13.69 4.54 9.08
C ASP A 204 -12.35 3.93 8.67
N ILE A 205 -12.35 3.07 7.64
CA ILE A 205 -11.11 2.53 7.06
C ILE A 205 -10.37 3.63 6.28
N VAL A 206 -11.11 4.47 5.52
CA VAL A 206 -10.51 5.62 4.82
C VAL A 206 -9.84 6.56 5.82
N ILE A 207 -10.50 6.88 6.94
CA ILE A 207 -9.93 7.75 7.98
C ILE A 207 -8.65 7.13 8.56
N ASP A 208 -8.67 5.86 8.94
CA ASP A 208 -7.47 5.14 9.43
C ASP A 208 -6.31 5.24 8.42
N ARG A 209 -6.59 4.94 7.16
CA ARG A 209 -5.58 4.99 6.09
C ARG A 209 -5.07 6.41 5.85
N LEU A 210 -5.95 7.42 5.79
CA LEU A 210 -5.56 8.83 5.62
C LEU A 210 -4.68 9.32 6.77
N LEU A 211 -5.06 9.03 8.01
CA LEU A 211 -4.26 9.40 9.17
C LEU A 211 -2.85 8.80 9.09
N GLY A 212 -2.76 7.51 8.71
CA GLY A 212 -1.47 6.88 8.47
C GLY A 212 -0.66 7.55 7.35
N LYS A 213 -1.32 7.96 6.25
CA LYS A 213 -0.64 8.62 5.12
C LYS A 213 -0.25 10.07 5.42
N VAL A 214 -1.03 10.80 6.22
CA VAL A 214 -0.62 12.13 6.72
C VAL A 214 0.66 12.02 7.56
N ALA A 215 0.75 11.04 8.46
CA ALA A 215 1.99 10.79 9.19
C ALA A 215 3.16 10.47 8.26
N THR A 216 2.92 9.64 7.24
CA THR A 216 3.91 9.28 6.22
C THR A 216 4.37 10.50 5.42
N LEU A 217 3.46 11.33 4.92
CA LEU A 217 3.78 12.57 4.19
C LEU A 217 4.64 13.51 5.04
N THR A 218 4.30 13.64 6.32
CA THR A 218 5.05 14.51 7.24
C THR A 218 6.49 14.03 7.38
N TYR A 219 6.72 12.74 7.60
CA TYR A 219 8.09 12.26 7.76
C TYR A 219 8.86 12.20 6.44
N CYS A 220 8.22 11.89 5.31
CA CYS A 220 8.86 11.97 3.99
C CYS A 220 9.24 13.43 3.65
N SER A 221 8.41 14.41 4.01
CA SER A 221 8.77 15.83 3.90
C SER A 221 10.00 16.20 4.73
N LEU A 222 10.14 15.67 5.93
CA LEU A 222 11.36 15.85 6.73
C LEU A 222 12.58 15.17 6.10
N ALA A 223 12.41 14.01 5.49
CA ALA A 223 13.48 13.27 4.82
C ALA A 223 14.10 14.06 3.66
N THR A 224 13.31 14.92 2.98
CA THR A 224 13.84 15.79 1.91
C THR A 224 14.88 16.81 2.39
N LYS A 225 15.01 17.02 3.72
CA LYS A 225 16.04 17.90 4.32
C LYS A 225 17.37 17.18 4.55
N LEU A 226 17.45 15.87 4.30
CA LEU A 226 18.72 15.15 4.25
C LEU A 226 19.54 15.59 3.05
N ASP A 227 20.85 15.29 3.05
CA ASP A 227 21.63 15.46 1.83
C ASP A 227 21.09 14.56 0.70
N LYS A 228 21.47 14.91 -0.55
CA LYS A 228 20.93 14.26 -1.76
C LYS A 228 21.13 12.74 -1.76
N THR A 229 22.29 12.27 -1.29
CA THR A 229 22.61 10.83 -1.27
C THR A 229 21.79 10.11 -0.21
N MET A 230 21.71 10.65 1.00
CA MET A 230 20.94 10.07 2.10
C MET A 230 19.44 10.08 1.78
N TYR A 231 18.95 11.11 1.09
CA TYR A 231 17.56 11.13 0.66
C TYR A 231 17.28 10.11 -0.45
N ALA A 232 18.20 9.89 -1.39
CA ALA A 232 18.08 8.83 -2.39
C ALA A 232 18.08 7.43 -1.74
N ILE A 233 18.96 7.20 -0.74
CA ILE A 233 18.93 5.96 0.07
C ILE A 233 17.57 5.80 0.74
N HIS A 234 17.05 6.86 1.38
CA HIS A 234 15.70 6.84 1.99
C HIS A 234 14.63 6.41 0.98
N CYS A 235 14.61 7.01 -0.22
CA CYS A 235 13.63 6.67 -1.26
C CYS A 235 13.69 5.19 -1.66
N ILE A 236 14.91 4.64 -1.84
CA ILE A 236 15.10 3.23 -2.21
C ILE A 236 14.64 2.29 -1.09
N VAL A 237 15.17 2.46 0.12
CA VAL A 237 14.86 1.54 1.23
C VAL A 237 13.40 1.65 1.65
N TYR A 238 12.82 2.85 1.55
CA TYR A 238 11.42 3.09 1.84
C TYR A 238 10.49 2.42 0.81
N ALA A 239 10.81 2.49 -0.49
CA ALA A 239 10.05 1.80 -1.52
C ALA A 239 10.04 0.28 -1.28
N ILE A 240 11.21 -0.31 -0.95
CA ILE A 240 11.31 -1.74 -0.62
C ILE A 240 10.50 -2.08 0.65
N GLN A 241 10.61 -1.27 1.70
CA GLN A 241 9.83 -1.43 2.92
C GLN A 241 8.33 -1.45 2.63
N CYS A 242 7.85 -0.49 1.86
CA CYS A 242 6.43 -0.37 1.53
C CYS A 242 5.89 -1.55 0.73
N ASN A 243 6.66 -2.03 -0.25
CA ASN A 243 6.32 -3.25 -0.97
C ASN A 243 6.32 -4.48 -0.04
N SER A 244 7.22 -4.50 0.95
CA SER A 244 7.27 -5.57 1.96
C SER A 244 6.09 -5.50 2.94
N GLU A 245 5.61 -4.29 3.28
CA GLU A 245 4.39 -4.09 4.07
C GLU A 245 3.16 -4.70 3.39
N ASP A 246 3.11 -4.75 2.06
CA ASP A 246 2.01 -5.35 1.31
C ASP A 246 1.87 -6.86 1.57
N PHE A 247 2.95 -7.57 1.89
CA PHE A 247 2.85 -8.97 2.34
C PHE A 247 2.05 -9.09 3.64
N THR A 248 2.27 -8.19 4.59
CA THR A 248 1.54 -8.21 5.87
C THR A 248 0.09 -7.75 5.71
N ASN A 249 -0.15 -6.77 4.84
CA ASN A 249 -1.50 -6.32 4.47
C ASN A 249 -2.31 -7.46 3.82
N ASN A 250 -1.70 -8.20 2.90
CA ASN A 250 -2.33 -9.36 2.27
C ASN A 250 -2.54 -10.50 3.29
N PHE A 251 -1.63 -10.67 4.26
CA PHE A 251 -1.83 -11.62 5.35
C PHE A 251 -3.05 -11.26 6.22
N ASN A 252 -3.36 -9.98 6.40
CA ASN A 252 -4.61 -9.55 7.03
C ASN A 252 -5.83 -10.13 6.30
N VAL A 253 -5.88 -10.03 4.97
CA VAL A 253 -6.97 -10.58 4.15
C VAL A 253 -7.08 -12.10 4.35
N TYR A 254 -5.96 -12.81 4.36
CA TYR A 254 -5.92 -14.24 4.64
C TYR A 254 -6.44 -14.56 6.06
N CYS A 255 -6.02 -13.80 7.07
CA CYS A 255 -6.49 -13.95 8.44
C CYS A 255 -8.02 -13.73 8.52
N VAL A 256 -8.55 -12.65 7.93
CA VAL A 256 -10.01 -12.38 7.90
C VAL A 256 -10.77 -13.57 7.31
N ALA A 257 -10.30 -14.10 6.19
CA ALA A 257 -10.96 -15.24 5.54
C ALA A 257 -10.95 -16.48 6.43
N ARG A 258 -9.85 -16.78 7.11
CA ARG A 258 -9.71 -17.94 7.98
C ARG A 258 -10.47 -17.80 9.30
N LEU A 259 -10.40 -16.66 9.94
CA LEU A 259 -11.04 -16.39 11.23
C LEU A 259 -12.57 -16.42 11.12
N LYS A 260 -13.13 -15.97 9.98
CA LYS A 260 -14.59 -16.08 9.72
C LYS A 260 -15.11 -17.52 9.75
N LEU A 261 -14.27 -18.49 9.39
CA LEU A 261 -14.62 -19.91 9.45
C LEU A 261 -14.58 -20.47 10.88
N MET A 262 -13.88 -19.82 11.81
CA MET A 262 -13.70 -20.31 13.18
C MET A 262 -14.85 -19.94 14.12
N GLN A 263 -15.66 -18.94 13.79
CA GLN A 263 -16.83 -18.43 14.51
C GLN A 263 -16.64 -18.04 15.98
N ARG A 264 -15.65 -18.54 16.67
CA ARG A 264 -15.32 -18.30 18.08
C ARG A 264 -13.82 -18.25 18.28
N ASP A 265 -13.36 -17.70 19.41
CA ASP A 265 -11.95 -17.66 19.83
C ASP A 265 -11.02 -17.07 18.75
N THR A 266 -11.42 -15.94 18.13
CA THR A 266 -10.70 -15.35 16.97
C THR A 266 -9.28 -14.89 17.34
N ILE A 267 -9.06 -14.38 18.56
CA ILE A 267 -7.70 -14.05 19.05
C ILE A 267 -6.83 -15.30 19.15
N LYS A 268 -7.37 -16.38 19.69
CA LYS A 268 -6.66 -17.68 19.74
C LYS A 268 -6.36 -18.17 18.32
N GLY A 269 -7.31 -17.99 17.39
CA GLY A 269 -7.12 -18.29 15.98
C GLY A 269 -5.98 -17.48 15.35
N VAL A 270 -5.91 -16.18 15.63
CA VAL A 270 -4.78 -15.32 15.20
C VAL A 270 -3.45 -15.84 15.74
N HIS A 271 -3.37 -16.17 17.04
CA HIS A 271 -2.14 -16.68 17.62
C HIS A 271 -1.70 -18.02 16.98
N ILE A 272 -2.65 -18.89 16.62
CA ILE A 272 -2.36 -20.14 15.89
C ILE A 272 -1.80 -19.81 14.49
N LEU A 273 -2.42 -18.86 13.76
CA LEU A 273 -1.96 -18.46 12.43
C LEU A 273 -0.57 -17.79 12.47
N LEU A 274 -0.34 -16.90 13.44
CA LEU A 274 0.96 -16.26 13.66
C LEU A 274 2.05 -17.28 14.01
N ARG A 275 1.76 -18.22 14.91
CA ARG A 275 2.71 -19.29 15.28
C ARG A 275 3.03 -20.18 14.09
N LYS A 276 2.04 -20.50 13.25
CA LYS A 276 2.20 -21.40 12.12
C LYS A 276 2.87 -20.75 10.92
N TYR A 277 2.55 -19.49 10.61
CA TYR A 277 2.94 -18.84 9.38
C TYR A 277 3.78 -17.58 9.58
N GLY A 278 3.76 -16.97 10.78
CA GLY A 278 4.41 -15.68 11.03
C GLY A 278 5.93 -15.72 10.81
N ILE A 279 6.61 -16.74 11.31
CA ILE A 279 8.06 -16.91 11.12
C ILE A 279 8.38 -17.10 9.64
N ILE A 280 7.61 -17.95 8.96
CA ILE A 280 7.79 -18.19 7.51
C ILE A 280 7.59 -16.89 6.72
N LEU A 281 6.54 -16.14 7.04
CA LEU A 281 6.22 -14.88 6.38
C LEU A 281 7.33 -13.84 6.61
N ILE A 282 7.79 -13.66 7.84
CA ILE A 282 8.90 -12.75 8.14
C ILE A 282 10.17 -13.17 7.40
N SER A 283 10.51 -14.46 7.39
CA SER A 283 11.68 -14.96 6.67
C SER A 283 11.59 -14.67 5.17
N ILE A 284 10.41 -14.85 4.57
CA ILE A 284 10.16 -14.53 3.17
C ILE A 284 10.34 -13.03 2.93
N ILE A 285 9.70 -12.17 3.75
CA ILE A 285 9.77 -10.72 3.63
C ILE A 285 11.23 -10.25 3.67
N TYR A 286 12.01 -10.69 4.66
CA TYR A 286 13.41 -10.28 4.80
C TYR A 286 14.26 -10.79 3.63
N SER A 287 14.12 -12.05 3.24
CA SER A 287 14.88 -12.62 2.11
C SER A 287 14.61 -11.87 0.81
N PHE A 288 13.34 -11.58 0.53
CA PHE A 288 12.96 -10.85 -0.68
C PHE A 288 13.36 -9.37 -0.63
N SER A 289 13.34 -8.73 0.54
CA SER A 289 13.78 -7.35 0.67
C SER A 289 15.24 -7.17 0.29
N TYR A 290 16.12 -8.10 0.67
CA TYR A 290 17.51 -8.09 0.23
C TYR A 290 17.67 -8.39 -1.26
N LEU A 291 16.91 -9.34 -1.81
CA LEU A 291 16.89 -9.61 -3.25
C LEU A 291 16.42 -8.37 -4.03
N PHE A 292 15.41 -7.69 -3.51
CA PHE A 292 14.89 -6.47 -4.11
C PHE A 292 15.90 -5.34 -4.10
N LEU A 293 16.69 -5.23 -3.03
CA LEU A 293 17.75 -4.23 -2.98
C LEU A 293 18.76 -4.39 -4.13
N LEU A 294 19.05 -5.62 -4.56
CA LEU A 294 19.91 -5.87 -5.72
C LEU A 294 19.33 -5.30 -7.03
N ILE A 295 18.01 -5.21 -7.12
CA ILE A 295 17.31 -4.61 -8.26
C ILE A 295 17.26 -3.10 -8.14
N TYR A 296 17.06 -2.58 -6.93
CA TYR A 296 16.76 -1.17 -6.66
C TYR A 296 17.96 -0.26 -6.47
N HIS A 297 19.12 -0.77 -6.03
CA HIS A 297 20.24 0.12 -5.65
C HIS A 297 20.70 1.05 -6.79
N GLY A 298 20.63 0.58 -8.06
CA GLY A 298 20.83 1.37 -9.28
C GLY A 298 21.98 2.38 -9.25
N ARG A 299 21.66 3.66 -9.08
CA ARG A 299 22.62 4.78 -9.02
C ARG A 299 23.17 5.06 -7.62
N VAL A 300 22.66 4.36 -6.60
CA VAL A 300 23.16 4.42 -5.22
C VAL A 300 23.88 3.10 -4.92
N GLU A 301 25.04 3.16 -4.31
CA GLU A 301 25.83 1.97 -4.00
C GLU A 301 25.10 1.04 -3.03
N LEU A 302 25.12 -0.26 -3.35
CA LEU A 302 24.45 -1.31 -2.58
C LEU A 302 24.82 -1.28 -1.09
N ASN A 303 26.12 -1.15 -0.80
CA ASN A 303 26.65 -1.16 0.57
C ASN A 303 26.12 -0.01 1.43
N LEU A 304 25.79 1.12 0.81
CA LEU A 304 25.18 2.25 1.50
C LEU A 304 23.71 2.00 1.86
N CYS A 305 23.01 1.16 1.11
CA CYS A 305 21.59 0.88 1.33
C CYS A 305 21.35 -0.25 2.36
N ILE A 306 22.23 -1.25 2.45
CA ILE A 306 22.03 -2.45 3.29
C ILE A 306 21.72 -2.13 4.76
N PRO A 307 22.51 -1.28 5.47
CA PRO A 307 22.26 -1.00 6.89
C PRO A 307 20.89 -0.33 7.11
N TRP A 308 20.50 0.56 6.19
CA TRP A 308 19.24 1.29 6.28
C TRP A 308 18.06 0.41 5.92
N LEU A 309 18.19 -0.50 4.96
CA LEU A 309 17.18 -1.50 4.69
C LEU A 309 16.91 -2.37 5.93
N ALA A 310 17.97 -2.86 6.57
CA ALA A 310 17.84 -3.65 7.79
C ALA A 310 17.09 -2.90 8.90
N LEU A 311 17.39 -1.61 9.08
CA LEU A 311 16.70 -0.74 10.04
C LEU A 311 15.21 -0.56 9.68
N TYR A 312 14.91 -0.26 8.42
CA TYR A 312 13.53 0.01 7.98
C TYR A 312 12.66 -1.23 8.01
N MET A 313 13.26 -2.41 7.87
CA MET A 313 12.52 -3.68 7.91
C MET A 313 12.16 -4.17 9.33
N LEU A 314 12.69 -3.52 10.39
CA LEU A 314 12.33 -3.90 11.79
C LEU A 314 10.85 -3.75 12.07
N ASP A 315 10.16 -2.85 11.38
CA ASP A 315 8.73 -2.62 11.54
C ASP A 315 7.85 -3.77 11.05
N CYS A 316 8.34 -4.61 10.11
CA CYS A 316 7.59 -5.73 9.56
C CYS A 316 7.07 -6.69 10.62
N ILE A 317 7.83 -6.89 11.71
CA ILE A 317 7.41 -7.72 12.84
C ILE A 317 6.21 -7.08 13.54
N SER A 318 6.32 -5.79 13.90
CA SER A 318 5.25 -5.04 14.56
C SER A 318 4.01 -4.93 13.68
N LEU A 319 4.22 -4.70 12.38
CA LEU A 319 3.16 -4.62 11.38
C LEU A 319 2.41 -5.95 11.22
N LEU A 320 3.10 -7.08 11.27
CA LEU A 320 2.46 -8.39 11.22
C LEU A 320 1.47 -8.59 12.37
N PHE A 321 1.84 -8.21 13.60
CA PHE A 321 0.94 -8.24 14.75
C PHE A 321 -0.21 -7.23 14.59
N TYR A 322 0.10 -6.01 14.17
CA TYR A 322 -0.89 -4.96 13.93
C TYR A 322 -1.97 -5.42 12.94
N GLU A 323 -1.58 -5.89 11.75
CA GLU A 323 -2.52 -6.34 10.72
C GLU A 323 -3.28 -7.61 11.16
N SER A 324 -2.65 -8.50 11.92
CA SER A 324 -3.32 -9.70 12.44
C SER A 324 -4.42 -9.37 13.46
N TYR A 325 -4.20 -8.45 14.40
CA TYR A 325 -5.23 -8.05 15.37
C TYR A 325 -6.31 -7.15 14.74
N LYS A 326 -5.95 -6.35 13.74
CA LYS A 326 -6.89 -5.61 12.91
C LYS A 326 -7.85 -6.55 12.18
N ALA A 327 -7.37 -7.71 11.72
CA ALA A 327 -8.20 -8.73 11.09
C ALA A 327 -9.31 -9.24 12.04
N VAL A 328 -9.03 -9.39 13.34
CA VAL A 328 -10.05 -9.77 14.34
C VAL A 328 -11.19 -8.76 14.38
N LEU A 329 -10.86 -7.46 14.45
CA LEU A 329 -11.87 -6.40 14.48
C LEU A 329 -12.68 -6.34 13.17
N SER A 330 -12.01 -6.62 12.04
CA SER A 330 -12.68 -6.68 10.73
C SER A 330 -13.63 -7.86 10.60
N VAL A 331 -13.31 -9.02 11.20
CA VAL A 331 -14.21 -10.18 11.24
C VAL A 331 -15.52 -9.85 11.95
N TYR A 332 -15.44 -9.09 13.03
CA TYR A 332 -16.59 -8.64 13.81
C TYR A 332 -17.26 -7.36 13.28
N CYS A 333 -16.83 -6.85 12.14
CA CYS A 333 -17.30 -5.57 11.56
C CYS A 333 -17.16 -4.37 12.52
N LYS A 334 -16.13 -4.39 13.39
CA LYS A 334 -15.83 -3.34 14.39
C LYS A 334 -14.80 -2.34 13.87
N THR A 335 -15.04 -1.84 12.67
CA THR A 335 -14.12 -0.92 11.97
C THR A 335 -14.05 0.48 12.59
N GLU A 336 -15.01 0.85 13.46
CA GLU A 336 -14.96 2.09 14.21
C GLU A 336 -13.72 2.25 15.10
N TYR A 337 -13.09 1.14 15.52
CA TYR A 337 -11.84 1.19 16.28
C TYR A 337 -10.61 1.51 15.42
N LEU A 338 -10.67 1.31 14.11
CA LEU A 338 -9.52 1.48 13.21
C LEU A 338 -9.04 2.94 13.17
N LYS A 339 -9.96 3.91 13.13
CA LYS A 339 -9.64 5.34 13.15
C LYS A 339 -8.81 5.77 14.37
N TRP A 340 -9.06 5.16 15.52
CA TRP A 340 -8.27 5.42 16.73
C TRP A 340 -6.86 4.88 16.63
N GLY A 341 -6.69 3.73 15.94
CA GLY A 341 -5.37 3.21 15.57
C GLY A 341 -4.60 4.21 14.71
N GLY A 342 -5.24 4.79 13.69
CA GLY A 342 -4.64 5.83 12.86
C GLY A 342 -4.20 7.06 13.66
N LEU A 343 -5.03 7.53 14.62
CA LEU A 343 -4.66 8.63 15.51
C LEU A 343 -3.45 8.30 16.41
N ILE A 344 -3.40 7.09 16.97
CA ILE A 344 -2.24 6.63 17.75
C ILE A 344 -0.98 6.71 16.89
N GLY A 345 -1.06 6.30 15.63
CA GLY A 345 0.06 6.39 14.71
C GLY A 345 0.58 7.81 14.52
N ILE A 346 -0.32 8.79 14.33
CA ILE A 346 0.07 10.21 14.22
C ILE A 346 0.77 10.67 15.50
N PHE A 347 0.18 10.42 16.66
CA PHE A 347 0.72 10.89 17.95
C PHE A 347 2.02 10.18 18.34
N VAL A 348 2.32 9.02 17.83
CA VAL A 348 3.60 8.33 18.06
C VAL A 348 4.62 8.71 16.99
N ARG A 349 4.28 8.56 15.71
CA ARG A 349 5.23 8.71 14.60
C ARG A 349 5.70 10.15 14.43
N ILE A 350 4.79 11.12 14.35
CA ILE A 350 5.14 12.52 14.03
C ILE A 350 6.03 13.15 15.10
N PRO A 351 5.64 13.15 16.40
CA PRO A 351 6.49 13.75 17.43
C PRO A 351 7.84 13.07 17.54
N PHE A 352 7.88 11.73 17.46
CA PHE A 352 9.13 10.98 17.53
C PHE A 352 10.08 11.36 16.40
N VAL A 353 9.61 11.32 15.14
CA VAL A 353 10.45 11.68 13.98
C VAL A 353 10.93 13.12 14.10
N PHE A 354 10.02 14.04 14.44
CA PHE A 354 10.35 15.47 14.52
C PHE A 354 11.44 15.73 15.57
N ILE A 355 11.30 15.17 16.77
CA ILE A 355 12.27 15.33 17.85
C ILE A 355 13.61 14.68 17.47
N THR A 356 13.62 13.42 17.06
CA THR A 356 14.86 12.68 16.79
C THR A 356 15.58 13.21 15.56
N PHE A 357 14.87 13.65 14.52
CA PHE A 357 15.46 14.28 13.35
C PHE A 357 16.17 15.59 13.72
N ASN A 358 15.54 16.46 14.52
CA ASN A 358 16.16 17.70 14.99
C ASN A 358 17.35 17.47 15.96
N LEU A 359 17.39 16.32 16.61
CA LEU A 359 18.55 15.88 17.41
C LEU A 359 19.70 15.28 16.57
N GLY A 360 19.57 15.25 15.23
CA GLY A 360 20.62 14.79 14.34
C GLY A 360 20.68 13.28 14.09
N PHE A 361 19.61 12.52 14.41
CA PHE A 361 19.58 11.06 14.20
C PHE A 361 19.50 10.64 12.72
N GLY A 362 19.28 11.60 11.78
CA GLY A 362 19.23 11.29 10.36
C GLY A 362 18.22 10.18 10.01
N LEU A 363 18.62 9.19 9.22
CA LEU A 363 17.75 8.10 8.80
C LEU A 363 17.27 7.17 9.95
N TRP A 364 17.97 7.14 11.08
CA TRP A 364 17.50 6.39 12.27
C TRP A 364 16.14 6.85 12.77
N ALA A 365 15.88 8.15 12.67
CA ALA A 365 14.61 8.74 13.09
C ALA A 365 13.42 8.09 12.37
N PHE A 366 13.57 7.80 11.09
CA PHE A 366 12.49 7.28 10.24
C PHE A 366 12.22 5.79 10.47
N GLY A 367 13.26 4.94 10.46
CA GLY A 367 13.11 3.50 10.66
C GLY A 367 12.55 3.15 12.04
N ILE A 368 13.08 3.78 13.11
CA ILE A 368 12.61 3.51 14.48
C ILE A 368 11.17 4.03 14.68
N ALA A 369 10.83 5.19 14.12
CA ALA A 369 9.49 5.75 14.26
C ALA A 369 8.40 4.84 13.68
N ASN A 370 8.64 4.21 12.53
CA ASN A 370 7.70 3.24 11.95
C ASN A 370 7.50 2.04 12.88
N THR A 371 8.59 1.48 13.39
CA THR A 371 8.55 0.34 14.31
C THR A 371 7.73 0.66 15.56
N LEU A 372 7.95 1.83 16.17
CA LEU A 372 7.22 2.27 17.37
C LEU A 372 5.74 2.52 17.09
N ASP A 373 5.43 3.13 15.93
CA ASP A 373 4.04 3.36 15.51
C ASP A 373 3.29 2.02 15.37
N PHE A 374 3.81 1.09 14.59
CA PHE A 374 3.14 -0.20 14.38
C PHE A 374 3.05 -1.02 15.66
N ALA A 375 4.07 -0.97 16.53
CA ALA A 375 4.01 -1.63 17.84
C ALA A 375 2.90 -1.04 18.73
N ALA A 376 2.79 0.29 18.80
CA ALA A 376 1.74 0.96 19.59
C ALA A 376 0.34 0.61 19.08
N ARG A 377 0.15 0.61 17.75
CA ARG A 377 -1.13 0.19 17.14
C ARG A 377 -1.43 -1.28 17.35
N ALA A 378 -0.43 -2.17 17.27
CA ALA A 378 -0.61 -3.60 17.54
C ALA A 378 -1.13 -3.84 18.96
N ILE A 379 -0.52 -3.15 19.97
CA ILE A 379 -0.96 -3.21 21.36
C ILE A 379 -2.40 -2.69 21.50
N TYR A 380 -2.72 -1.57 20.86
CA TYR A 380 -4.07 -1.02 20.89
C TYR A 380 -5.10 -1.99 20.32
N PHE A 381 -4.87 -2.54 19.12
CA PHE A 381 -5.81 -3.45 18.48
C PHE A 381 -5.95 -4.77 19.22
N TYR A 382 -4.87 -5.30 19.78
CA TYR A 382 -4.96 -6.45 20.68
C TYR A 382 -5.90 -6.19 21.86
N LYS A 383 -5.72 -5.05 22.56
CA LYS A 383 -6.58 -4.67 23.69
C LYS A 383 -8.05 -4.52 23.29
N MET A 384 -8.32 -3.88 22.14
CA MET A 384 -9.69 -3.70 21.64
C MET A 384 -10.32 -5.02 21.21
N ALA A 385 -9.58 -5.87 20.49
CA ALA A 385 -10.03 -7.18 20.10
C ALA A 385 -10.38 -8.04 21.32
N LYS A 386 -9.49 -8.10 22.32
CA LYS A 386 -9.70 -8.83 23.57
C LYS A 386 -10.92 -8.32 24.36
N ARG A 387 -11.06 -6.98 24.47
CA ARG A 387 -12.23 -6.38 25.15
C ARG A 387 -13.53 -6.73 24.46
N TYR A 388 -13.54 -6.75 23.13
CA TYR A 388 -14.73 -7.10 22.36
C TYR A 388 -15.07 -8.58 22.46
N GLU A 389 -14.08 -9.46 22.32
CA GLU A 389 -14.26 -10.91 22.43
C GLU A 389 -14.79 -11.29 23.81
N ASN A 390 -14.27 -10.73 24.88
CA ASN A 390 -14.77 -10.95 26.24
C ASN A 390 -16.24 -10.54 26.41
N LYS A 391 -16.69 -9.43 25.76
CA LYS A 391 -18.09 -9.00 25.81
C LYS A 391 -19.07 -9.92 25.06
N LEU A 392 -18.59 -10.77 24.18
CA LEU A 392 -19.43 -11.73 23.46
C LEU A 392 -19.72 -12.98 24.31
N TYR A 393 -18.94 -13.22 25.38
CA TYR A 393 -19.04 -14.38 26.24
C TYR A 393 -19.64 -14.06 27.63
N THR A 394 -19.83 -12.81 27.94
CA THR A 394 -20.63 -12.31 29.09
C THR A 394 -22.05 -11.95 28.65
#